data_59f5a7a660003838ff6312477e2f3e7e
#
_entry.id   59f5a7a660003838ff6312477e2f3e7e
#
_cell.length_a   1.000
_cell.length_b   1.000
_cell.length_c   1.000
_cell.angle_alpha   90.00
_cell.angle_beta   90.00
_cell.angle_gamma   90.00
#
_symmetry.space_group_name_H-M   'P 1'
#
loop_
_entity.id
_entity.type
_entity.pdbx_description
1 polymer ?
#
loop_
_entity_poly.entity_id
_entity_poly.type
_entity_poly.pdbx_seq_one_letter_code
_entity_poly.pdbx_strand_id
1 'polypeptide(L)'
;MLFRSDLASNAQFYLGEISYAQGDFKDAITQYNLVLANYPQSYKLAAALLKKGFAELELGMKATGTKDLREVERRFPSSDEARRAQAKLREIGATASPARSSAPH
;
A
#
# COMPACT_ATOMS: atom_id res chain seq x y z
N MET A 1 22.54 -3.45 12.39
CA MET A 1 22.07 -4.79 12.74
C MET A 1 20.55 -4.80 12.84
N LEU A 2 19.91 -5.80 12.24
CA LEU A 2 18.47 -5.92 12.31
C LEU A 2 18.09 -6.71 13.56
N PHE A 3 17.05 -6.25 14.23
CA PHE A 3 16.45 -7.01 15.32
C PHE A 3 15.66 -8.18 14.74
N ARG A 4 15.35 -9.17 15.59
CA ARG A 4 14.60 -10.34 15.15
C ARG A 4 13.27 -9.94 14.51
N SER A 5 12.57 -8.97 15.10
CA SER A 5 11.29 -8.54 14.56
C SER A 5 11.44 -7.89 13.19
N ASP A 6 12.56 -7.21 12.94
CA ASP A 6 12.82 -6.62 11.63
C ASP A 6 13.08 -7.70 10.60
N LEU A 7 13.81 -8.75 10.96
CA LEU A 7 14.05 -9.86 10.06
C LEU A 7 12.74 -10.57 9.73
N ALA A 8 11.90 -10.80 10.74
CA ALA A 8 10.62 -11.48 10.54
C ALA A 8 9.68 -10.64 9.69
N SER A 9 9.59 -9.34 9.95
CA SER A 9 8.70 -8.47 9.17
C SER A 9 9.18 -8.37 7.74
N ASN A 10 10.48 -8.34 7.54
CA ASN A 10 11.06 -8.29 6.21
C ASN A 10 10.70 -9.55 5.42
N ALA A 11 10.84 -10.72 6.05
CA ALA A 11 10.49 -11.99 5.43
C ALA A 11 8.99 -12.02 5.10
N GLN A 12 8.15 -11.57 6.02
CA GLN A 12 6.71 -11.54 5.80
C GLN A 12 6.36 -10.62 4.63
N PHE A 13 7.00 -9.45 4.57
CA PHE A 13 6.78 -8.52 3.48
C PHE A 13 7.15 -9.17 2.15
N TYR A 14 8.29 -9.86 2.08
CA TYR A 14 8.73 -10.46 0.81
C TYR A 14 7.88 -11.63 0.38
N LEU A 15 7.21 -12.32 1.30
CA LEU A 15 6.21 -13.30 0.89
C LEU A 15 5.10 -12.61 0.10
N GLY A 16 4.69 -11.42 0.52
CA GLY A 16 3.72 -10.65 -0.23
C GLY A 16 4.24 -10.24 -1.60
N GLU A 17 5.52 -9.85 -1.65
CA GLU A 17 6.13 -9.43 -2.92
C GLU A 17 6.18 -10.58 -3.92
N ILE A 18 6.47 -11.78 -3.43
CA ILE A 18 6.50 -12.96 -4.30
C ILE A 18 5.11 -13.22 -4.86
N SER A 19 4.10 -13.21 -4.01
CA SER A 19 2.73 -13.42 -4.47
C SER A 19 2.30 -12.34 -5.45
N TYR A 20 2.67 -11.09 -5.17
CA TYR A 20 2.37 -9.97 -6.06
C TYR A 20 2.99 -10.20 -7.44
N ALA A 21 4.27 -10.59 -7.46
CA ALA A 21 4.97 -10.82 -8.72
C ALA A 21 4.36 -11.97 -9.52
N GLN A 22 3.77 -12.93 -8.83
CA GLN A 22 3.11 -14.06 -9.47
C GLN A 22 1.68 -13.73 -9.91
N GLY A 23 1.19 -12.53 -9.62
CA GLY A 23 -0.17 -12.15 -9.93
C GLY A 23 -1.20 -12.68 -8.95
N ASP A 24 -0.76 -13.27 -7.84
CA ASP A 24 -1.65 -13.75 -6.79
C ASP A 24 -1.91 -12.62 -5.81
N PHE A 25 -2.76 -11.70 -6.24
CA PHE A 25 -2.98 -10.46 -5.49
C PHE A 25 -3.74 -10.71 -4.18
N LYS A 26 -4.61 -11.71 -4.15
CA LYS A 26 -5.31 -12.05 -2.90
C LYS A 26 -4.32 -12.50 -1.84
N ASP A 27 -3.41 -13.39 -2.21
CA ASP A 27 -2.42 -13.85 -1.24
C ASP A 27 -1.46 -12.73 -0.88
N ALA A 28 -1.09 -11.90 -1.85
CA ALA A 28 -0.23 -10.74 -1.56
C ALA A 28 -0.87 -9.86 -0.47
N ILE A 29 -2.16 -9.56 -0.61
CA ILE A 29 -2.88 -8.77 0.39
C ILE A 29 -2.82 -9.45 1.76
N THR A 30 -3.02 -10.76 1.80
CA THR A 30 -2.95 -11.52 3.06
C THR A 30 -1.57 -11.35 3.71
N GLN A 31 -0.50 -11.50 2.92
CA GLN A 31 0.85 -11.40 3.45
C GLN A 31 1.17 -9.98 3.93
N TYR A 32 0.77 -8.96 3.15
CA TYR A 32 0.99 -7.58 3.58
C TYR A 32 0.20 -7.25 4.84
N ASN A 33 -1.04 -7.76 4.95
CA ASN A 33 -1.82 -7.56 6.17
C ASN A 33 -1.14 -8.15 7.39
N LEU A 34 -0.44 -9.26 7.23
CA LEU A 34 0.29 -9.86 8.33
C LEU A 34 1.44 -8.97 8.82
N VAL A 35 2.07 -8.23 7.88
CA VAL A 35 3.06 -7.24 8.29
C VAL A 35 2.39 -6.17 9.14
N LEU A 36 1.26 -5.64 8.67
CA LEU A 36 0.58 -4.55 9.35
C LEU A 36 0.07 -4.98 10.73
N ALA A 37 -0.43 -6.21 10.84
CA ALA A 37 -1.04 -6.68 12.09
C ALA A 37 0.00 -7.13 13.10
N ASN A 38 1.04 -7.81 12.65
CA ASN A 38 1.97 -8.48 13.56
C ASN A 38 3.22 -7.68 13.86
N TYR A 39 3.54 -6.69 13.03
CA TYR A 39 4.79 -5.94 13.16
C TYR A 39 4.53 -4.44 13.09
N PRO A 40 3.76 -3.90 14.06
CA PRO A 40 3.33 -2.50 14.00
C PRO A 40 4.47 -1.48 14.12
N GLN A 41 5.66 -1.93 14.51
CA GLN A 41 6.83 -1.04 14.58
C GLN A 41 7.78 -1.25 13.42
N SER A 42 7.39 -2.05 12.43
CA SER A 42 8.28 -2.41 11.34
C SER A 42 8.56 -1.23 10.40
N TYR A 43 9.80 -1.15 9.93
CA TYR A 43 10.14 -0.18 8.89
C TYR A 43 9.51 -0.55 7.55
N LYS A 44 8.87 -1.71 7.45
CA LYS A 44 8.18 -2.13 6.22
C LYS A 44 6.71 -1.75 6.17
N LEU A 45 6.19 -1.08 7.20
CA LEU A 45 4.76 -0.76 7.24
C LEU A 45 4.31 0.06 6.05
N ALA A 46 5.04 1.12 5.71
CA ALA A 46 4.65 1.97 4.59
C ALA A 46 4.62 1.19 3.28
N ALA A 47 5.65 0.37 3.06
CA ALA A 47 5.73 -0.43 1.84
C ALA A 47 4.62 -1.47 1.79
N ALA A 48 4.33 -2.12 2.91
CA ALA A 48 3.27 -3.13 2.96
C ALA A 48 1.91 -2.51 2.68
N LEU A 49 1.64 -1.36 3.27
CA LEU A 49 0.37 -0.68 3.05
C LEU A 49 0.23 -0.21 1.61
N LEU A 50 1.30 0.33 1.05
CA LEU A 50 1.31 0.77 -0.34
C LEU A 50 1.02 -0.39 -1.28
N LYS A 51 1.74 -1.49 -1.13
CA LYS A 51 1.60 -2.62 -2.03
C LYS A 51 0.27 -3.33 -1.85
N LYS A 52 -0.25 -3.33 -0.63
CA LYS A 52 -1.61 -3.82 -0.38
C LYS A 52 -2.60 -3.01 -1.21
N GLY A 53 -2.48 -1.69 -1.19
CA GLY A 53 -3.35 -0.83 -2.00
C GLY A 53 -3.22 -1.13 -3.48
N PHE A 54 -1.99 -1.32 -3.96
CA PHE A 54 -1.78 -1.67 -5.37
C PHE A 54 -2.44 -3.01 -5.71
N ALA A 55 -2.31 -4.01 -4.84
CA ALA A 55 -2.89 -5.32 -5.07
C ALA A 55 -4.42 -5.24 -5.12
N GLU A 56 -5.00 -4.42 -4.25
CA GLU A 56 -6.43 -4.21 -4.24
C GLU A 56 -6.90 -3.60 -5.55
N LEU A 57 -6.16 -2.63 -6.08
CA LEU A 57 -6.48 -2.04 -7.37
C LEU A 57 -6.41 -3.07 -8.49
N GLU A 58 -5.42 -3.96 -8.44
CA GLU A 58 -5.30 -5.02 -9.44
C GLU A 58 -6.50 -5.97 -9.43
N LEU A 59 -7.11 -6.13 -8.26
CA LEU A 59 -8.31 -6.97 -8.12
C LEU A 59 -9.58 -6.19 -8.44
N GLY A 60 -9.48 -4.94 -8.83
CA GLY A 60 -10.65 -4.13 -9.12
C GLY A 60 -11.32 -3.54 -7.89
N MET A 61 -10.67 -3.64 -6.74
CA MET A 61 -11.22 -3.11 -5.49
C MET A 61 -10.82 -1.64 -5.35
N LYS A 62 -11.38 -0.80 -6.21
CA LYS A 62 -10.94 0.58 -6.31
C LYS A 62 -11.14 1.37 -5.03
N ALA A 63 -12.31 1.21 -4.40
CA ALA A 63 -12.59 1.97 -3.18
C ALA A 63 -11.62 1.62 -2.06
N THR A 64 -11.38 0.33 -1.85
CA THR A 64 -10.47 -0.14 -0.81
C THR A 64 -9.04 0.25 -1.12
N GLY A 65 -8.62 0.07 -2.37
CA GLY A 65 -7.26 0.43 -2.77
C GLY A 65 -7.01 1.92 -2.62
N THR A 66 -7.97 2.74 -3.02
CA THR A 66 -7.87 4.19 -2.88
C THR A 66 -7.75 4.58 -1.41
N LYS A 67 -8.56 3.97 -0.56
CA LYS A 67 -8.52 4.24 0.88
C LYS A 67 -7.14 3.92 1.46
N ASP A 68 -6.59 2.76 1.10
CA ASP A 68 -5.30 2.36 1.62
C ASP A 68 -4.17 3.24 1.11
N LEU A 69 -4.23 3.68 -0.15
CA LEU A 69 -3.22 4.60 -0.67
C LEU A 69 -3.28 5.96 0.02
N ARG A 70 -4.48 6.44 0.31
CA ARG A 70 -4.62 7.68 1.09
C ARG A 70 -4.10 7.52 2.50
N GLU A 71 -4.25 6.32 3.05
CA GLU A 71 -3.73 6.04 4.38
C GLU A 71 -2.20 6.07 4.39
N VAL A 72 -1.55 5.63 3.30
CA VAL A 72 -0.10 5.76 3.18
C VAL A 72 0.31 7.23 3.28
N GLU A 73 -0.39 8.10 2.55
CA GLU A 73 -0.09 9.52 2.58
C GLU A 73 -0.30 10.11 3.98
N ARG A 74 -1.36 9.69 4.65
CA ARG A 74 -1.70 10.22 5.97
C ARG A 74 -0.70 9.79 7.03
N ARG A 75 -0.32 8.52 7.00
CA ARG A 75 0.53 7.96 8.06
C ARG A 75 2.02 8.16 7.81
N PHE A 76 2.42 8.24 6.56
CA PHE A 76 3.85 8.28 6.19
C PHE A 76 4.10 9.41 5.19
N PRO A 77 3.74 10.65 5.54
CA PRO A 77 3.68 11.74 4.54
C PRO A 77 5.02 12.10 3.91
N SER A 78 6.13 11.82 4.58
CA SER A 78 7.45 12.18 4.05
C SER A 78 8.13 11.04 3.31
N SER A 79 7.45 9.92 3.13
CA SER A 79 8.08 8.72 2.58
C SER A 79 8.02 8.69 1.05
N ASP A 80 8.89 7.88 0.47
CA ASP A 80 8.80 7.56 -0.96
C ASP A 80 7.48 6.87 -1.26
N GLU A 81 7.01 6.05 -0.32
CA GLU A 81 5.75 5.34 -0.48
C GLU A 81 4.59 6.32 -0.62
N ALA A 82 4.61 7.41 0.14
CA ALA A 82 3.56 8.43 0.02
C ALA A 82 3.57 9.06 -1.37
N ARG A 83 4.75 9.31 -1.92
CA ARG A 83 4.84 9.86 -3.27
C ARG A 83 4.32 8.88 -4.31
N ARG A 84 4.63 7.61 -4.15
CA ARG A 84 4.13 6.58 -5.07
C ARG A 84 2.61 6.41 -4.94
N ALA A 85 2.10 6.50 -3.71
CA ALA A 85 0.65 6.45 -3.49
C ALA A 85 -0.04 7.62 -4.18
N GLN A 86 0.53 8.81 -4.03
CA GLN A 86 -0.03 10.00 -4.66
C GLN A 86 -0.04 9.87 -6.19
N ALA A 87 1.06 9.38 -6.74
CA ALA A 87 1.14 9.19 -8.19
C ALA A 87 0.08 8.22 -8.68
N LYS A 88 -0.11 7.11 -7.96
CA LYS A 88 -1.11 6.12 -8.35
C LYS A 88 -2.52 6.69 -8.21
N LEU A 89 -2.78 7.45 -7.16
CA LEU A 89 -4.10 8.06 -6.98
C LEU A 89 -4.42 9.02 -8.13
N ARG A 90 -3.43 9.78 -8.58
CA ARG A 90 -3.64 10.64 -9.75
C ARG A 90 -3.89 9.82 -11.00
N GLU A 91 -3.13 8.75 -11.18
CA GLU A 91 -3.27 7.89 -12.35
C GLU A 91 -4.68 7.33 -12.46
N ILE A 92 -5.27 6.91 -11.35
CA ILE A 92 -6.61 6.32 -11.38
C ILE A 92 -7.72 7.34 -11.23
N GLY A 93 -7.38 8.63 -11.20
CA GLY A 93 -8.37 9.70 -11.12
C GLY A 93 -9.01 9.85 -9.75
N ALA A 94 -8.36 9.36 -8.71
CA ALA A 94 -8.91 9.38 -7.34
C ALA A 94 -8.23 10.42 -6.48
N THR A 95 -7.94 11.59 -7.04
CA THR A 95 -7.32 12.65 -6.27
C THR A 95 -8.29 13.19 -5.24
N ALA A 96 -7.74 13.88 -4.26
CA ALA A 96 -8.52 14.31 -3.12
C ALA A 96 -9.36 15.56 -3.38
N SER A 97 -9.31 16.13 -4.56
CA SER A 97 -9.98 17.39 -4.81
C SER A 97 -11.18 17.23 -5.71
N PRO A 98 -12.28 16.75 -5.18
CA PRO A 98 -13.49 16.55 -6.00
C PRO A 98 -14.03 17.85 -6.57
N ALA A 99 -13.90 18.97 -5.84
CA ALA A 99 -14.35 20.22 -6.37
C ALA A 99 -13.63 20.58 -7.66
N ARG A 100 -12.34 20.33 -7.69
CA ARG A 100 -11.56 20.59 -8.87
C ARG A 100 -11.94 19.65 -10.00
N SER A 101 -12.13 18.40 -9.69
CA SER A 101 -12.47 17.44 -10.73
C SER A 101 -13.84 17.70 -11.32
N SER A 102 -14.72 18.28 -10.55
CA SER A 102 -16.07 18.56 -11.04
C SER A 102 -16.12 19.87 -11.79
N ALA A 103 -15.10 20.62 -11.68
CA ALA A 103 -15.09 21.84 -12.42
C ALA A 103 -15.00 21.49 -13.84
N PRO A 104 -15.57 21.65 -14.57
CA PRO A 104 -15.36 21.43 -15.74
C PRO A 104 -15.82 22.11 -16.44
N HIS A 105 -15.72 22.12 -16.32
CA HIS A 105 -15.94 22.43 -16.92
C HIS A 105 -16.19 22.76 -17.57
#